data_58e72182ddc1527773c838434fa851de
#
_entry.id   58e72182ddc1527773c838434fa851de
#
_cell.length_a   1.000
_cell.length_b   1.000
_cell.length_c   1.000
_cell.angle_alpha   90.00
_cell.angle_beta   90.00
_cell.angle_gamma   90.00
#
_symmetry.space_group_name_H-M   'P 1'
#
loop_
_entity.id
_entity.type
_entity.pdbx_description
1 polymer ?
#
loop_
_entity_poly.entity_id
_entity_poly.type
_entity_poly.pdbx_seq_one_letter_code
_entity_poly.pdbx_strand_id
1 'polypeptide(L)'
;LRQMSQLKIDTQTKTPEVPPKSPDFGHDSFLMAAGSGNTKISGPFQTLLVRPSLHDILSNDIGYMPYGNVEFLKTEIRFYSESKKYLLEQLDLLKITSFNPSNFISTRPSWELNIGVRSLNVAEDEFKFVRFVESGVGLSYEVPGGAIYALAGITILDGEPVSKGDHLTPQIKLGYLFSLLEIFKIQWILEKKYNQINQLKGDIGTAFYPGQNHEIRFLYQKNDINNAQSNEEYQCQYRFYF
;
A
#
# COMPACT_ATOMS: atom_id res chain seq x y z
N LEU A 1 19.79 -35.79 47.88
CA LEU A 1 20.53 -34.66 47.26
C LEU A 1 20.06 -34.56 45.80
N ARG A 2 19.18 -33.62 45.54
CA ARG A 2 18.67 -33.32 44.20
C ARG A 2 19.67 -32.48 43.43
N GLN A 3 20.25 -33.01 42.38
CA GLN A 3 20.90 -32.23 41.34
C GLN A 3 19.84 -31.49 40.53
N MET A 4 19.68 -30.20 40.81
CA MET A 4 18.99 -29.30 39.86
C MET A 4 19.95 -29.08 38.70
N SER A 5 19.65 -29.69 37.57
CA SER A 5 20.29 -29.36 36.30
C SER A 5 19.96 -27.90 35.98
N GLN A 6 20.97 -27.05 35.93
CA GLN A 6 20.82 -25.66 35.48
C GLN A 6 20.50 -25.71 33.98
N LEU A 7 19.23 -25.54 33.65
CA LEU A 7 18.83 -25.19 32.30
C LEU A 7 19.41 -23.80 32.00
N LYS A 8 20.53 -23.77 31.29
CA LYS A 8 20.99 -22.55 30.63
C LYS A 8 19.94 -22.25 29.52
N ILE A 9 19.01 -21.38 29.86
CA ILE A 9 18.19 -20.74 28.85
C ILE A 9 19.13 -19.80 28.12
N ASP A 10 19.59 -20.20 26.96
CA ASP A 10 20.36 -19.35 26.06
C ASP A 10 19.35 -18.32 25.48
N THR A 11 19.14 -17.24 26.21
CA THR A 11 18.43 -16.07 25.71
C THR A 11 19.34 -15.39 24.70
N GLN A 12 19.44 -15.95 23.50
CA GLN A 12 19.86 -15.18 22.36
C GLN A 12 18.78 -14.10 22.14
N THR A 13 18.95 -12.97 22.78
CA THR A 13 18.28 -11.74 22.37
C THR A 13 18.66 -11.51 20.93
N LYS A 14 17.74 -11.86 20.02
CA LYS A 14 17.88 -11.53 18.60
C LYS A 14 18.03 -10.01 18.55
N THR A 15 19.23 -9.57 18.25
CA THR A 15 19.51 -8.13 18.01
C THR A 15 18.46 -7.64 17.02
N PRO A 16 17.81 -6.48 17.22
CA PRO A 16 16.91 -5.92 16.23
C PRO A 16 17.60 -5.97 14.87
N GLU A 17 16.90 -6.43 13.85
CA GLU A 17 17.42 -6.39 12.48
C GLU A 17 17.69 -4.93 12.13
N VAL A 18 18.93 -4.52 12.30
CA VAL A 18 19.39 -3.20 11.86
C VAL A 18 19.40 -3.25 10.33
N PRO A 19 18.89 -2.24 9.64
CA PRO A 19 18.99 -2.17 8.20
C PRO A 19 20.43 -2.45 7.76
N PRO A 20 20.67 -3.28 6.76
CA PRO A 20 22.03 -3.67 6.36
C PRO A 20 22.87 -2.48 5.86
N LYS A 21 22.23 -1.35 5.56
CA LYS A 21 22.88 -0.07 5.20
C LYS A 21 22.32 1.05 6.07
N SER A 22 23.18 2.02 6.41
CA SER A 22 22.75 3.20 7.18
C SER A 22 21.62 3.95 6.47
N PRO A 23 20.70 4.59 7.21
CA PRO A 23 19.67 5.47 6.67
C PRO A 23 20.20 6.54 5.70
N ASP A 24 21.42 6.99 5.88
CA ASP A 24 22.09 7.99 5.01
C ASP A 24 22.28 7.51 3.56
N PHE A 25 22.19 6.21 3.32
CA PHE A 25 22.26 5.62 1.98
C PHE A 25 20.86 5.38 1.36
N GLY A 26 19.80 5.64 2.11
CA GLY A 26 18.42 5.57 1.64
C GLY A 26 18.05 6.78 0.77
N HIS A 27 16.87 6.70 0.16
CA HIS A 27 16.27 7.88 -0.49
C HIS A 27 15.83 8.88 0.57
N ASP A 28 15.74 10.16 0.18
CA ASP A 28 15.17 11.20 1.04
C ASP A 28 13.67 10.94 1.33
N SER A 29 13.11 11.60 2.33
CA SER A 29 11.78 11.26 2.83
C SER A 29 10.65 12.04 2.16
N PHE A 30 10.91 13.26 1.69
CA PHE A 30 9.92 14.05 0.97
C PHE A 30 9.84 13.58 -0.49
N LEU A 31 8.63 13.32 -0.98
CA LEU A 31 8.40 12.81 -2.33
C LEU A 31 7.51 13.77 -3.12
N MET A 32 7.93 14.08 -4.33
CA MET A 32 7.06 14.57 -5.40
C MET A 32 7.04 13.59 -6.56
N ALA A 33 5.86 13.39 -7.14
CA ALA A 33 5.74 12.58 -8.35
C ALA A 33 4.79 13.23 -9.35
N ALA A 34 5.12 13.08 -10.61
CA ALA A 34 4.24 13.42 -11.73
C ALA A 34 4.06 12.20 -12.62
N GLY A 35 2.90 12.06 -13.21
CA GLY A 35 2.61 10.92 -14.04
C GLY A 35 1.40 11.10 -14.94
N SER A 36 1.10 10.06 -15.67
CA SER A 36 -0.10 9.97 -16.50
C SER A 36 -0.68 8.57 -16.44
N GLY A 37 -1.96 8.47 -16.69
CA GLY A 37 -2.67 7.22 -16.69
C GLY A 37 -3.97 7.31 -17.46
N ASN A 38 -4.71 6.20 -17.40
CA ASN A 38 -6.03 6.11 -17.98
C ASN A 38 -6.90 5.21 -17.12
N THR A 39 -8.16 5.61 -16.94
CA THR A 39 -9.18 4.77 -16.34
C THR A 39 -10.23 4.44 -17.40
N LYS A 40 -10.80 3.25 -17.33
CA LYS A 40 -11.85 2.83 -18.24
C LYS A 40 -13.13 3.70 -18.13
N ILE A 41 -13.37 4.27 -16.95
CA ILE A 41 -14.61 5.04 -16.68
C ILE A 41 -14.41 6.53 -16.98
N SER A 42 -13.30 7.13 -16.57
CA SER A 42 -13.08 8.59 -16.61
C SER A 42 -12.05 9.03 -17.66
N GLY A 43 -11.53 8.08 -18.44
CA GLY A 43 -10.57 8.35 -19.51
C GLY A 43 -9.16 8.73 -19.01
N PRO A 44 -8.38 9.41 -19.88
CA PRO A 44 -6.99 9.74 -19.61
C PRO A 44 -6.86 10.86 -18.57
N PHE A 45 -5.84 10.74 -17.71
CA PHE A 45 -5.54 11.71 -16.67
C PHE A 45 -4.02 11.96 -16.51
N GLN A 46 -3.71 13.11 -15.94
CA GLN A 46 -2.38 13.44 -15.41
C GLN A 46 -2.46 13.46 -13.89
N THR A 47 -1.39 13.06 -13.22
CA THR A 47 -1.34 13.02 -11.75
C THR A 47 -0.17 13.81 -11.22
N LEU A 48 -0.41 14.48 -10.10
CA LEU A 48 0.59 15.05 -9.23
C LEU A 48 0.42 14.44 -7.84
N LEU A 49 1.50 13.90 -7.28
CA LEU A 49 1.51 13.31 -5.96
C LEU A 49 2.58 13.99 -5.11
N VAL A 50 2.21 14.32 -3.88
CA VAL A 50 3.12 14.86 -2.86
C VAL A 50 2.97 14.03 -1.59
N ARG A 51 4.10 13.67 -0.99
CA ARG A 51 4.18 12.98 0.30
C ARG A 51 5.30 13.57 1.14
N PRO A 52 4.99 14.29 2.23
CA PRO A 52 5.99 14.95 3.08
C PRO A 52 6.93 13.99 3.83
N SER A 53 6.52 12.77 4.07
CA SER A 53 7.30 11.71 4.75
C SER A 53 6.66 10.34 4.55
N LEU A 54 7.31 9.29 4.75
CA LEU A 54 8.60 8.75 5.02
C LEU A 54 8.97 7.75 3.90
N HIS A 55 8.36 6.53 3.91
CA HIS A 55 8.71 5.43 3.03
C HIS A 55 7.45 4.64 2.67
N ASP A 56 7.28 4.21 1.43
CA ASP A 56 6.21 3.29 1.04
C ASP A 56 6.77 1.91 0.67
N ILE A 57 5.92 0.91 0.71
CA ILE A 57 6.29 -0.50 0.56
C ILE A 57 6.98 -0.81 -0.78
N LEU A 58 6.70 -0.03 -1.82
CA LEU A 58 7.33 -0.16 -3.14
C LEU A 58 8.56 0.73 -3.31
N SER A 59 8.87 1.64 -2.39
CA SER A 59 10.11 2.44 -2.43
C SER A 59 11.32 1.56 -2.12
N ASN A 60 12.52 2.05 -2.48
CA ASN A 60 13.74 1.32 -2.21
C ASN A 60 13.98 1.15 -0.71
N ASP A 61 14.23 -0.07 -0.24
CA ASP A 61 14.43 -0.39 1.19
C ASP A 61 15.81 -0.02 1.73
N ILE A 62 16.73 0.46 0.90
CA ILE A 62 18.06 0.86 1.38
C ILE A 62 17.90 1.92 2.47
N GLY A 63 18.44 1.64 3.66
CA GLY A 63 18.33 2.52 4.82
C GLY A 63 16.99 2.48 5.57
N TYR A 64 16.01 1.73 5.10
CA TYR A 64 14.69 1.57 5.73
C TYR A 64 14.46 0.13 6.20
N MET A 65 13.47 -0.03 7.07
CA MET A 65 13.05 -1.37 7.50
C MET A 65 12.34 -2.07 6.34
N PRO A 66 12.80 -3.25 5.92
CA PRO A 66 12.12 -4.02 4.88
C PRO A 66 10.69 -4.37 5.31
N TYR A 67 9.77 -4.43 4.35
CA TYR A 67 8.37 -4.76 4.57
C TYR A 67 7.61 -3.80 5.49
N GLY A 68 8.19 -2.64 5.81
CA GLY A 68 7.58 -1.56 6.54
C GLY A 68 7.10 -0.45 5.59
N ASN A 69 6.05 0.25 6.00
CA ASN A 69 5.55 1.43 5.31
C ASN A 69 5.05 2.43 6.35
N VAL A 70 5.45 3.67 6.24
CA VAL A 70 4.86 4.79 6.97
C VAL A 70 4.75 5.97 6.01
N GLU A 71 3.52 6.31 5.64
CA GLU A 71 3.22 7.47 4.81
C GLU A 71 2.39 8.45 5.64
N PHE A 72 2.74 9.72 5.57
CA PHE A 72 2.03 10.80 6.24
C PHE A 72 1.68 11.90 5.24
N LEU A 73 0.42 12.35 5.24
CA LEU A 73 -0.13 13.40 4.38
C LEU A 73 0.15 13.18 2.87
N LYS A 74 0.10 11.93 2.41
CA LYS A 74 0.21 11.64 0.98
C LYS A 74 -1.01 12.17 0.26
N THR A 75 -0.78 13.09 -0.66
CA THR A 75 -1.82 13.75 -1.44
C THR A 75 -1.65 13.44 -2.92
N GLU A 76 -2.70 12.95 -3.57
CA GLU A 76 -2.75 12.72 -5.01
C GLU A 76 -3.85 13.57 -5.64
N ILE A 77 -3.46 14.40 -6.61
CA ILE A 77 -4.36 15.24 -7.40
C ILE A 77 -4.29 14.76 -8.84
N ARG A 78 -5.44 14.62 -9.49
CA ARG A 78 -5.56 14.25 -10.91
C ARG A 78 -6.22 15.35 -11.72
N PHE A 79 -5.76 15.50 -12.95
CA PHE A 79 -6.40 16.29 -13.99
C PHE A 79 -6.92 15.35 -15.08
N TYR A 80 -8.23 15.24 -15.22
CA TYR A 80 -8.87 14.44 -16.25
C TYR A 80 -9.01 15.23 -17.54
N SER A 81 -8.40 14.73 -18.61
CA SER A 81 -8.28 15.47 -19.89
C SER A 81 -9.59 15.63 -20.62
N GLU A 82 -10.49 14.65 -20.53
CA GLU A 82 -11.80 14.66 -21.22
C GLU A 82 -12.77 15.62 -20.52
N SER A 83 -12.93 15.51 -19.21
CA SER A 83 -13.85 16.37 -18.44
C SER A 83 -13.25 17.73 -18.08
N LYS A 84 -11.94 17.93 -18.28
CA LYS A 84 -11.16 19.14 -17.92
C LYS A 84 -11.29 19.51 -16.43
N LYS A 85 -11.38 18.50 -15.55
CA LYS A 85 -11.58 18.68 -14.12
C LYS A 85 -10.32 18.31 -13.36
N TYR A 86 -10.03 19.10 -12.30
CA TYR A 86 -9.07 18.74 -11.27
C TYR A 86 -9.81 18.03 -10.12
N LEU A 87 -9.23 16.96 -9.64
CA LEU A 87 -9.80 16.16 -8.57
C LEU A 87 -8.73 15.83 -7.53
N LEU A 88 -9.04 16.02 -6.25
CA LEU A 88 -8.31 15.38 -5.18
C LEU A 88 -8.69 13.89 -5.18
N GLU A 89 -7.84 13.05 -5.76
CA GLU A 89 -8.11 11.61 -5.85
C GLU A 89 -8.05 10.96 -4.47
N GLN A 90 -6.98 11.24 -3.73
CA GLN A 90 -6.76 10.67 -2.40
C GLN A 90 -5.89 11.57 -1.53
N LEU A 91 -6.23 11.63 -0.26
CA LEU A 91 -5.43 12.19 0.81
C LEU A 91 -5.31 11.14 1.91
N ASP A 92 -4.16 10.47 2.02
CA ASP A 92 -3.83 9.62 3.16
C ASP A 92 -3.28 10.51 4.28
N LEU A 93 -4.01 10.66 5.36
CA LEU A 93 -3.53 11.37 6.55
C LEU A 93 -2.42 10.57 7.22
N LEU A 94 -2.63 9.27 7.33
CA LEU A 94 -1.68 8.33 7.89
C LEU A 94 -1.89 6.95 7.28
N LYS A 95 -0.82 6.35 6.74
CA LYS A 95 -0.81 4.96 6.34
C LYS A 95 0.39 4.27 6.93
N ILE A 96 0.15 3.22 7.69
CA ILE A 96 1.17 2.39 8.30
C ILE A 96 0.94 0.95 7.87
N THR A 97 1.99 0.28 7.45
CA THR A 97 1.98 -1.16 7.18
C THR A 97 3.22 -1.76 7.83
N SER A 98 3.05 -2.85 8.54
CA SER A 98 4.14 -3.60 9.16
C SER A 98 3.94 -5.07 8.86
N PHE A 99 4.60 -5.56 7.83
CA PHE A 99 4.67 -6.98 7.58
C PHE A 99 5.86 -7.54 8.34
N ASN A 100 5.58 -8.49 9.21
CA ASN A 100 6.57 -9.17 10.04
C ASN A 100 6.66 -10.63 9.58
N PRO A 101 7.49 -10.94 8.55
CA PRO A 101 7.54 -12.30 8.03
C PRO A 101 7.89 -13.29 9.13
N SER A 102 6.96 -14.22 9.33
CA SER A 102 7.12 -15.29 10.31
C SER A 102 8.10 -16.31 9.80
N ASN A 103 8.90 -16.86 10.71
CA ASN A 103 9.73 -18.03 10.47
C ASN A 103 9.28 -19.18 11.38
N PHE A 104 9.90 -20.34 11.23
CA PHE A 104 9.55 -21.55 11.99
C PHE A 104 9.60 -21.38 13.53
N ILE A 105 10.35 -20.40 14.03
CA ILE A 105 10.60 -20.21 15.47
C ILE A 105 9.77 -19.04 16.03
N SER A 106 9.45 -18.03 15.21
CA SER A 106 8.81 -16.80 15.66
C SER A 106 7.68 -16.41 14.71
N THR A 107 6.48 -16.34 15.26
CA THR A 107 5.29 -15.82 14.56
C THR A 107 4.98 -14.46 15.12
N ARG A 108 5.02 -13.43 14.28
CA ARG A 108 4.64 -12.06 14.63
C ARG A 108 3.45 -11.64 13.76
N PRO A 109 2.47 -10.92 14.31
CA PRO A 109 1.37 -10.42 13.50
C PRO A 109 1.88 -9.38 12.50
N SER A 110 1.35 -9.45 11.30
CA SER A 110 1.43 -8.40 10.31
C SER A 110 0.17 -7.56 10.39
N TRP A 111 0.27 -6.24 10.17
CA TRP A 111 -0.88 -5.37 10.28
C TRP A 111 -0.75 -4.14 9.37
N GLU A 112 -1.89 -3.53 9.09
CA GLU A 112 -1.97 -2.26 8.37
C GLU A 112 -3.04 -1.36 8.98
N LEU A 113 -2.83 -0.05 8.83
CA LEU A 113 -3.77 1.01 9.13
C LEU A 113 -3.66 2.08 8.05
N ASN A 114 -4.79 2.51 7.48
CA ASN A 114 -4.84 3.62 6.55
C ASN A 114 -6.04 4.51 6.89
N ILE A 115 -5.80 5.81 7.04
CA ILE A 115 -6.81 6.81 7.40
C ILE A 115 -6.70 7.96 6.42
N GLY A 116 -7.83 8.37 5.83
CA GLY A 116 -7.79 9.45 4.87
C GLY A 116 -9.14 9.84 4.29
N VAL A 117 -9.04 10.52 3.15
CA VAL A 117 -10.16 10.94 2.32
C VAL A 117 -9.86 10.52 0.89
N ARG A 118 -10.86 10.03 0.18
CA ARG A 118 -10.73 9.71 -1.25
C ARG A 118 -11.97 10.09 -2.03
N SER A 119 -11.81 10.31 -3.32
CA SER A 119 -12.91 10.46 -4.25
C SER A 119 -13.50 9.11 -4.62
N LEU A 120 -14.82 9.06 -4.70
CA LEU A 120 -15.55 7.96 -5.33
C LEU A 120 -16.30 8.52 -6.55
N ASN A 121 -16.13 7.85 -7.67
CA ASN A 121 -16.95 8.13 -8.84
C ASN A 121 -18.32 7.48 -8.64
N VAL A 122 -19.37 8.29 -8.53
CA VAL A 122 -20.77 7.84 -8.28
C VAL A 122 -21.61 7.84 -9.54
N ALA A 123 -21.25 8.63 -10.55
CA ALA A 123 -21.85 8.68 -11.87
C ALA A 123 -20.83 9.24 -12.86
N GLU A 124 -21.14 9.20 -14.14
CA GLU A 124 -20.31 9.81 -15.18
C GLU A 124 -20.02 11.28 -14.80
N ASP A 125 -18.73 11.60 -14.61
CA ASP A 125 -18.23 12.92 -14.20
C ASP A 125 -18.70 13.45 -12.81
N GLU A 126 -19.35 12.64 -11.98
CA GLU A 126 -19.73 13.00 -10.62
C GLU A 126 -18.84 12.31 -9.59
N PHE A 127 -18.03 13.09 -8.88
CA PHE A 127 -17.14 12.61 -7.83
C PHE A 127 -17.59 13.13 -6.47
N LYS A 128 -17.63 12.24 -5.50
CA LYS A 128 -17.93 12.58 -4.11
C LYS A 128 -16.83 12.11 -3.18
N PHE A 129 -16.56 12.90 -2.15
CA PHE A 129 -15.53 12.58 -1.17
C PHE A 129 -16.09 11.68 -0.08
N VAL A 130 -15.30 10.69 0.27
CA VAL A 130 -15.57 9.84 1.44
C VAL A 130 -14.35 9.81 2.35
N ARG A 131 -14.60 9.89 3.64
CA ARG A 131 -13.60 9.60 4.67
C ARG A 131 -13.51 8.09 4.84
N PHE A 132 -12.32 7.60 5.07
CA PHE A 132 -12.12 6.17 5.27
C PHE A 132 -11.14 5.88 6.39
N VAL A 133 -11.37 4.75 7.05
CA VAL A 133 -10.41 4.07 7.91
C VAL A 133 -10.36 2.62 7.46
N GLU A 134 -9.20 2.18 7.05
CA GLU A 134 -8.93 0.78 6.66
C GLU A 134 -7.93 0.19 7.62
N SER A 135 -8.21 -1.00 8.14
CA SER A 135 -7.30 -1.72 9.03
C SER A 135 -7.31 -3.19 8.69
N GLY A 136 -6.19 -3.85 8.97
CA GLY A 136 -6.05 -5.29 8.78
C GLY A 136 -5.00 -5.87 9.70
N VAL A 137 -5.18 -7.11 10.10
CA VAL A 137 -4.24 -7.91 10.86
C VAL A 137 -4.16 -9.31 10.26
N GLY A 138 -2.98 -9.91 10.30
CA GLY A 138 -2.77 -11.24 9.74
C GLY A 138 -1.34 -11.71 9.86
N LEU A 139 -0.90 -12.47 8.89
CA LEU A 139 0.42 -13.09 8.87
C LEU A 139 1.13 -12.80 7.56
N SER A 140 2.45 -12.80 7.62
CA SER A 140 3.32 -12.81 6.45
C SER A 140 4.40 -13.89 6.60
N TYR A 141 4.89 -14.37 5.47
CA TYR A 141 5.95 -15.36 5.39
C TYR A 141 6.98 -14.91 4.36
N GLU A 142 8.24 -15.09 4.72
CA GLU A 142 9.35 -14.84 3.81
C GLU A 142 9.40 -15.96 2.76
N VAL A 143 9.60 -15.56 1.52
CA VAL A 143 9.79 -16.45 0.37
C VAL A 143 11.01 -15.97 -0.42
N PRO A 144 11.61 -16.82 -1.30
CA PRO A 144 12.72 -16.37 -2.10
C PRO A 144 12.45 -15.06 -2.85
N GLY A 145 13.24 -14.03 -2.57
CA GLY A 145 13.14 -12.71 -3.18
C GLY A 145 12.06 -11.78 -2.60
N GLY A 146 11.37 -12.17 -1.52
CA GLY A 146 10.33 -11.28 -0.96
C GLY A 146 9.47 -11.89 0.13
N ALA A 147 8.21 -11.47 0.21
CA ALA A 147 7.26 -11.95 1.20
C ALA A 147 5.84 -12.10 0.62
N ILE A 148 5.13 -13.11 1.09
CA ILE A 148 3.68 -13.25 0.92
C ILE A 148 2.98 -12.86 2.20
N TYR A 149 1.77 -12.30 2.10
CA TYR A 149 0.99 -11.92 3.27
C TYR A 149 -0.50 -12.15 3.06
N ALA A 150 -1.20 -12.37 4.18
CA ALA A 150 -2.65 -12.45 4.23
C ALA A 150 -3.14 -11.64 5.43
N LEU A 151 -4.07 -10.72 5.20
CA LEU A 151 -4.67 -9.88 6.23
C LEU A 151 -6.19 -10.02 6.20
N ALA A 152 -6.81 -10.09 7.37
CA ALA A 152 -8.24 -9.90 7.55
C ALA A 152 -8.46 -8.56 8.26
N GLY A 153 -9.45 -7.81 7.82
CA GLY A 153 -9.65 -6.46 8.33
C GLY A 153 -11.02 -5.88 8.07
N ILE A 154 -11.12 -4.60 8.30
CA ILE A 154 -12.33 -3.81 8.07
C ILE A 154 -12.00 -2.51 7.36
N THR A 155 -12.94 -2.07 6.54
CA THR A 155 -13.00 -0.70 6.00
C THR A 155 -14.20 0.00 6.61
N ILE A 156 -13.98 1.18 7.17
CA ILE A 156 -15.04 2.10 7.58
C ILE A 156 -15.08 3.23 6.57
N LEU A 157 -16.26 3.50 6.02
CA LEU A 157 -16.49 4.59 5.07
C LEU A 157 -17.54 5.55 5.65
N ASP A 158 -17.30 6.85 5.48
CA ASP A 158 -18.24 7.88 5.88
C ASP A 158 -18.31 8.99 4.82
N GLY A 159 -19.51 9.29 4.36
CA GLY A 159 -19.79 10.28 3.31
C GLY A 159 -21.12 10.00 2.61
N GLU A 160 -21.65 10.99 1.89
CA GLU A 160 -22.95 10.90 1.21
C GLU A 160 -23.14 9.71 0.24
N PRO A 161 -22.12 9.29 -0.54
CA PRO A 161 -22.33 8.21 -1.50
C PRO A 161 -22.37 6.82 -0.86
N VAL A 162 -22.09 6.73 0.44
CA VAL A 162 -22.02 5.43 1.12
C VAL A 162 -23.42 5.02 1.56
N SER A 163 -23.90 3.88 1.06
CA SER A 163 -25.19 3.35 1.48
C SER A 163 -25.11 2.84 2.92
N LYS A 164 -26.25 2.86 3.63
CA LYS A 164 -26.32 2.52 5.08
C LYS A 164 -25.71 1.17 5.45
N GLY A 165 -25.62 0.23 4.50
CA GLY A 165 -25.01 -1.08 4.73
C GLY A 165 -23.52 -1.17 4.48
N ASP A 166 -22.91 -0.15 3.88
CA ASP A 166 -21.52 -0.17 3.43
C ASP A 166 -20.56 0.66 4.31
N HIS A 167 -21.08 1.28 5.38
CA HIS A 167 -20.23 2.05 6.31
C HIS A 167 -19.17 1.19 7.00
N LEU A 168 -19.47 -0.07 7.31
CA LEU A 168 -18.53 -1.02 7.88
C LEU A 168 -18.45 -2.26 6.99
N THR A 169 -17.31 -2.46 6.38
CA THR A 169 -17.10 -3.51 5.39
C THR A 169 -15.95 -4.42 5.80
N PRO A 170 -16.20 -5.69 6.11
CA PRO A 170 -15.16 -6.69 6.28
C PRO A 170 -14.36 -6.88 4.98
N GLN A 171 -13.06 -7.13 5.12
CA GLN A 171 -12.19 -7.36 3.96
C GLN A 171 -11.16 -8.45 4.23
N ILE A 172 -10.74 -9.10 3.16
CA ILE A 172 -9.57 -9.98 3.14
C ILE A 172 -8.62 -9.47 2.06
N LYS A 173 -7.35 -9.39 2.40
CA LYS A 173 -6.27 -8.95 1.52
C LYS A 173 -5.20 -10.02 1.46
N LEU A 174 -4.82 -10.42 0.26
CA LEU A 174 -3.69 -11.30 -0.03
C LEU A 174 -2.69 -10.50 -0.86
N GLY A 175 -1.42 -10.70 -0.62
CA GLY A 175 -0.42 -10.01 -1.42
C GLY A 175 0.93 -10.72 -1.45
N TYR A 176 1.70 -10.30 -2.43
CA TYR A 176 3.06 -10.73 -2.66
C TYR A 176 3.92 -9.50 -2.96
N LEU A 177 5.03 -9.37 -2.25
CA LEU A 177 6.05 -8.37 -2.48
C LEU A 177 7.33 -9.08 -2.90
N PHE A 178 7.86 -8.69 -4.04
CA PHE A 178 9.10 -9.22 -4.61
C PHE A 178 10.10 -8.10 -4.87
N SER A 179 11.36 -8.32 -4.49
CA SER A 179 12.47 -7.39 -4.71
C SER A 179 13.56 -8.09 -5.49
N LEU A 180 14.03 -7.47 -6.56
CA LEU A 180 15.10 -7.98 -7.41
C LEU A 180 16.27 -6.99 -7.43
N LEU A 181 17.44 -7.46 -6.97
CA LEU A 181 18.73 -6.75 -7.07
C LEU A 181 18.73 -5.31 -6.54
N GLU A 182 17.92 -5.00 -5.54
CA GLU A 182 17.77 -3.64 -4.96
C GLU A 182 17.39 -2.52 -5.96
N ILE A 183 17.15 -2.88 -7.24
CA ILE A 183 16.84 -1.91 -8.30
C ILE A 183 15.40 -2.02 -8.81
N PHE A 184 14.70 -3.08 -8.41
CA PHE A 184 13.36 -3.35 -8.92
C PHE A 184 12.49 -4.03 -7.87
N LYS A 185 11.27 -3.55 -7.69
CA LYS A 185 10.24 -4.18 -6.85
C LYS A 185 8.95 -4.40 -7.60
N ILE A 186 8.26 -5.48 -7.24
CA ILE A 186 6.91 -5.78 -7.68
C ILE A 186 6.06 -6.04 -6.45
N GLN A 187 4.86 -5.47 -6.43
CA GLN A 187 3.81 -5.82 -5.49
C GLN A 187 2.59 -6.27 -6.25
N TRP A 188 2.02 -7.36 -5.81
CA TRP A 188 0.69 -7.80 -6.24
C TRP A 188 -0.21 -7.87 -5.03
N ILE A 189 -1.45 -7.37 -5.17
CA ILE A 189 -2.46 -7.37 -4.11
C ILE A 189 -3.77 -7.87 -4.70
N LEU A 190 -4.44 -8.76 -3.99
CA LEU A 190 -5.82 -9.15 -4.22
C LEU A 190 -6.62 -8.85 -2.95
N GLU A 191 -7.63 -8.00 -3.07
CA GLU A 191 -8.48 -7.58 -1.97
C GLU A 191 -9.94 -7.92 -2.28
N LYS A 192 -10.60 -8.57 -1.33
CA LYS A 192 -12.04 -8.84 -1.37
C LYS A 192 -12.73 -8.09 -0.25
N LYS A 193 -13.68 -7.23 -0.59
CA LYS A 193 -14.57 -6.54 0.36
C LYS A 193 -15.94 -7.19 0.35
N TYR A 194 -16.45 -7.49 1.56
CA TYR A 194 -17.74 -8.15 1.79
C TYR A 194 -18.79 -7.11 2.18
N ASN A 195 -19.21 -6.31 1.22
CA ASN A 195 -20.29 -5.34 1.33
C ASN A 195 -21.48 -5.78 0.46
N GLN A 196 -22.54 -4.99 0.43
CA GLN A 196 -23.71 -5.27 -0.44
C GLN A 196 -23.33 -5.38 -1.91
N ILE A 197 -22.21 -4.81 -2.31
CA ILE A 197 -21.73 -4.71 -3.68
C ILE A 197 -20.69 -5.81 -4.03
N ASN A 198 -20.19 -6.60 -3.06
CA ASN A 198 -19.18 -7.66 -3.27
C ASN A 198 -18.04 -7.22 -4.21
N GLN A 199 -17.17 -6.38 -3.72
CA GLN A 199 -16.07 -5.80 -4.49
C GLN A 199 -14.84 -6.72 -4.49
N LEU A 200 -14.29 -7.01 -5.65
CA LEU A 200 -13.00 -7.66 -5.83
C LEU A 200 -12.03 -6.70 -6.51
N LYS A 201 -10.90 -6.42 -5.87
CA LYS A 201 -9.88 -5.52 -6.36
C LYS A 201 -8.56 -6.25 -6.51
N GLY A 202 -7.92 -6.09 -7.67
CA GLY A 202 -6.56 -6.56 -7.94
C GLY A 202 -5.65 -5.39 -8.29
N ASP A 203 -4.51 -5.30 -7.63
CA ASP A 203 -3.50 -4.27 -7.87
C ASP A 203 -2.16 -4.90 -8.21
N ILE A 204 -1.46 -4.34 -9.20
CA ILE A 204 -0.07 -4.65 -9.51
C ILE A 204 0.69 -3.34 -9.52
N GLY A 205 1.72 -3.25 -8.70
CA GLY A 205 2.65 -2.12 -8.67
C GLY A 205 4.06 -2.60 -8.98
N THR A 206 4.76 -1.88 -9.83
CA THR A 206 6.18 -2.13 -10.09
C THR A 206 6.96 -0.84 -9.93
N ALA A 207 8.14 -0.92 -9.34
CA ALA A 207 9.02 0.20 -9.13
C ALA A 207 10.43 -0.14 -9.63
N PHE A 208 11.01 0.79 -10.37
CA PHE A 208 12.39 0.74 -10.85
C PHE A 208 13.15 1.95 -10.32
N TYR A 209 14.35 1.74 -9.79
CA TYR A 209 15.18 2.76 -9.13
C TYR A 209 16.42 3.06 -9.97
N PRO A 210 16.38 4.05 -10.89
CA PRO A 210 17.56 4.44 -11.69
C PRO A 210 18.62 5.19 -10.86
N GLY A 211 18.31 5.58 -9.64
CA GLY A 211 19.19 6.27 -8.71
C GLY A 211 18.60 6.35 -7.31
N GLN A 212 19.38 6.84 -6.34
CA GLN A 212 19.00 6.88 -4.93
C GLN A 212 17.67 7.62 -4.69
N ASN A 213 17.49 8.77 -5.33
CA ASN A 213 16.32 9.64 -5.15
C ASN A 213 15.36 9.63 -6.35
N HIS A 214 15.49 8.66 -7.23
CA HIS A 214 14.70 8.57 -8.45
C HIS A 214 13.99 7.23 -8.56
N GLU A 215 12.72 7.26 -8.90
CA GLU A 215 11.90 6.07 -9.07
C GLU A 215 10.97 6.24 -10.28
N ILE A 216 10.84 5.20 -11.08
CA ILE A 216 9.82 5.06 -12.11
C ILE A 216 8.84 3.99 -11.62
N ARG A 217 7.56 4.34 -11.53
CA ARG A 217 6.53 3.42 -11.03
C ARG A 217 5.45 3.19 -12.06
N PHE A 218 5.10 1.93 -12.26
CA PHE A 218 3.93 1.52 -13.02
C PHE A 218 2.92 0.90 -12.07
N LEU A 219 1.67 1.30 -12.21
CA LEU A 219 0.56 0.81 -11.43
C LEU A 219 -0.53 0.30 -12.37
N TYR A 220 -1.06 -0.86 -12.09
CA TYR A 220 -2.27 -1.39 -12.71
C TYR A 220 -3.23 -1.78 -11.62
N GLN A 221 -4.49 -1.39 -11.77
CA GLN A 221 -5.56 -1.71 -10.86
C GLN A 221 -6.76 -2.20 -11.65
N LYS A 222 -7.36 -3.28 -11.17
CA LYS A 222 -8.65 -3.76 -11.64
C LYS A 222 -9.60 -3.88 -10.46
N ASN A 223 -10.81 -3.33 -10.62
CA ASN A 223 -11.83 -3.33 -9.60
C ASN A 223 -13.14 -3.83 -10.20
N ASP A 224 -13.54 -5.04 -9.82
CA ASP A 224 -14.78 -5.67 -10.26
C ASP A 224 -15.85 -5.51 -9.17
N ILE A 225 -17.00 -4.95 -9.55
CA ILE A 225 -18.14 -4.68 -8.68
C ILE A 225 -19.32 -5.57 -9.14
N ASN A 226 -19.78 -6.47 -8.27
CA ASN A 226 -20.93 -7.37 -8.53
C ASN A 226 -20.85 -8.16 -9.85
N ASN A 227 -19.66 -8.42 -10.38
CA ASN A 227 -19.43 -9.03 -11.69
C ASN A 227 -20.11 -8.30 -12.87
N ALA A 228 -20.65 -7.10 -12.65
CA ALA A 228 -21.39 -6.33 -13.66
C ALA A 228 -20.63 -5.11 -14.16
N GLN A 229 -19.83 -4.48 -13.31
CA GLN A 229 -19.06 -3.29 -13.65
C GLN A 229 -17.60 -3.50 -13.30
N SER A 230 -16.71 -3.43 -14.29
CA SER A 230 -15.27 -3.51 -14.13
C SER A 230 -14.65 -2.17 -14.46
N ASN A 231 -13.90 -1.62 -13.52
CA ASN A 231 -13.03 -0.48 -13.76
C ASN A 231 -11.57 -0.97 -13.81
N GLU A 232 -10.88 -0.58 -14.86
CA GLU A 232 -9.47 -0.85 -15.05
C GLU A 232 -8.73 0.47 -15.14
N GLU A 233 -7.61 0.55 -14.47
CA GLU A 233 -6.74 1.72 -14.44
C GLU A 233 -5.28 1.31 -14.63
N TYR A 234 -4.56 2.07 -15.41
CA TYR A 234 -3.10 1.97 -15.49
C TYR A 234 -2.48 3.36 -15.38
N GLN A 235 -1.32 3.43 -14.73
CA GLN A 235 -0.63 4.67 -14.45
C GLN A 235 0.87 4.47 -14.51
N CYS A 236 1.57 5.46 -15.06
CA CYS A 236 3.02 5.58 -14.99
C CYS A 236 3.39 6.88 -14.28
N GLN A 237 4.30 6.79 -13.29
CA GLN A 237 4.76 7.93 -12.50
C GLN A 237 6.29 7.99 -12.53
N TYR A 238 6.82 9.19 -12.64
CA TYR A 238 8.18 9.50 -12.24
C TYR A 238 8.15 10.14 -10.85
N ARG A 239 8.97 9.63 -9.94
CA ARG A 239 9.03 10.01 -8.53
C ARG A 239 10.42 10.52 -8.20
N PHE A 240 10.47 11.62 -7.50
CA PHE A 240 11.67 12.25 -7.02
C PHE A 240 11.59 12.50 -5.52
N TYR A 241 12.64 12.09 -4.79
CA TYR A 241 12.77 12.23 -3.34
C TYR A 241 13.77 13.35 -3.03
N PHE A 242 13.49 14.20 -2.02
CA PHE A 242 14.35 15.31 -1.57
C PHE A 242 14.06 15.75 -0.12
#